data_337f7da550ed05a84cf9cf4704077a09
#
_entry.id   337f7da550ed05a84cf9cf4704077a09
#
_cell.length_a   1.000
_cell.length_b   1.000
_cell.length_c   1.000
_cell.angle_alpha   90.00
_cell.angle_beta   90.00
_cell.angle_gamma   90.00
#
_symmetry.space_group_name_H-M   'P 1'
#
loop_
_entity.id
_entity.type
_entity.pdbx_description
1 polymer ?
#
loop_
_entity_poly.entity_id
_entity_poly.type
_entity_poly.pdbx_seq_one_letter_code
_entity_poly.pdbx_strand_id
1 'polypeptide(L)'
;MLAPGERIDIWADFSKLKVGTEVSLNSLAFSGAENVGGTNMGGMMSSDNAPELGSAMMLFNVKIERKEKETLRLPNQLAALPLLRPEDAVNATQPRPIELSLKGMKWVINGQPFEMNTALPQETVKLNSIEQWEIVNKLNPGAMMDAKGMAHPIHLHGVHFQVISREVLPELAAGWQTVKDGYVDEGLKDTVMVMPGERVKLLMKFEKYSGLFAYHCHTLEHEDAGMMRNYRVKE
;
A
#
# COMPACT_ATOMS: atom_id res chain seq x y z
N MET A 1 -5.30 8.11 3.79
CA MET A 1 -4.59 6.88 4.22
C MET A 1 -3.19 6.92 3.61
N LEU A 2 -2.15 6.75 4.42
CA LEU A 2 -0.76 6.70 3.94
C LEU A 2 -0.13 5.44 4.54
N ALA A 3 0.27 4.53 3.67
CA ALA A 3 0.89 3.28 4.08
C ALA A 3 2.41 3.42 4.28
N PRO A 4 3.06 2.58 5.09
CA PRO A 4 4.51 2.44 5.06
C PRO A 4 5.04 2.28 3.63
N GLY A 5 6.06 3.05 3.26
CA GLY A 5 6.60 3.11 1.89
C GLY A 5 5.87 4.04 0.92
N GLU A 6 4.66 4.48 1.20
CA GLU A 6 4.00 5.51 0.39
C GLU A 6 4.55 6.90 0.70
N ARG A 7 4.48 7.78 -0.27
CA ARG A 7 4.81 9.20 -0.15
C ARG A 7 3.68 10.04 -0.68
N ILE A 8 3.45 11.19 -0.07
CA ILE A 8 2.47 12.17 -0.49
C ILE A 8 3.05 13.57 -0.34
N ASP A 9 2.88 14.40 -1.36
CA ASP A 9 3.21 15.81 -1.29
C ASP A 9 1.97 16.61 -0.91
N ILE A 10 2.10 17.50 0.07
CA ILE A 10 1.00 18.32 0.57
C ILE A 10 1.34 19.80 0.36
N TRP A 11 0.46 20.52 -0.31
CA TRP A 11 0.51 21.96 -0.34
C TRP A 11 -0.30 22.55 0.82
N ALA A 12 0.37 23.28 1.73
CA ALA A 12 -0.27 23.91 2.87
C ALA A 12 -0.11 25.43 2.81
N ASP A 13 -1.21 26.17 2.81
CA ASP A 13 -1.22 27.63 2.86
C ASP A 13 -1.43 28.15 4.28
N PHE A 14 -0.38 28.69 4.87
CA PHE A 14 -0.39 29.30 6.21
C PHE A 14 -0.49 30.82 6.20
N SER A 15 -0.72 31.45 5.06
CA SER A 15 -0.69 32.92 4.88
C SER A 15 -1.66 33.66 5.82
N LYS A 16 -2.77 33.05 6.19
CA LYS A 16 -3.79 33.62 7.09
C LYS A 16 -3.46 33.47 8.57
N LEU A 17 -2.47 32.68 8.93
CA LEU A 17 -2.09 32.44 10.31
C LEU A 17 -1.16 33.54 10.83
N LYS A 18 -1.22 33.82 12.13
CA LYS A 18 -0.34 34.81 12.80
C LYS A 18 1.02 34.18 13.11
N VAL A 19 2.06 35.01 13.15
CA VAL A 19 3.36 34.60 13.71
C VAL A 19 3.17 34.13 15.16
N GLY A 20 3.83 33.04 15.51
CA GLY A 20 3.67 32.36 16.79
C GLY A 20 2.58 31.28 16.83
N THR A 21 1.73 31.17 15.79
CA THR A 21 0.75 30.08 15.71
C THR A 21 1.46 28.75 15.52
N GLU A 22 0.98 27.73 16.23
CA GLU A 22 1.39 26.35 16.03
C GLU A 22 0.25 25.55 15.36
N VAL A 23 0.60 24.74 14.40
CA VAL A 23 -0.32 23.86 13.63
C VAL A 23 0.19 22.46 13.71
N SER A 24 -0.65 21.52 14.09
CA SER A 24 -0.30 20.10 14.17
C SER A 24 -0.85 19.33 12.96
N LEU A 25 -0.04 18.48 12.37
CA LEU A 25 -0.51 17.41 11.49
C LEU A 25 -0.77 16.17 12.33
N ASN A 26 -1.98 15.66 12.27
CA ASN A 26 -2.39 14.48 13.02
C ASN A 26 -2.86 13.37 12.08
N SER A 27 -2.50 12.13 12.39
CA SER A 27 -3.21 10.96 11.90
C SER A 27 -4.54 10.88 12.64
N LEU A 28 -5.63 10.82 11.89
CA LEU A 28 -6.96 10.64 12.48
C LEU A 28 -7.17 9.19 12.88
N ALA A 29 -7.97 8.96 13.90
CA ALA A 29 -8.38 7.61 14.25
C ALA A 29 -9.17 6.99 13.10
N PHE A 30 -8.96 5.69 12.86
CA PHE A 30 -9.75 4.91 11.93
C PHE A 30 -10.07 3.54 12.53
N SER A 31 -11.17 2.97 12.10
CA SER A 31 -11.56 1.59 12.41
C SER A 31 -12.04 0.95 11.13
N GLY A 32 -11.18 0.25 10.46
CA GLY A 32 -11.47 -0.36 9.18
C GLY A 32 -11.32 -1.85 9.22
N ALA A 33 -11.03 -2.42 8.06
CA ALA A 33 -10.77 -3.84 7.89
C ALA A 33 -9.30 -4.22 8.22
N GLU A 34 -8.59 -3.40 8.97
CA GLU A 34 -7.16 -3.59 9.29
C GLU A 34 -6.88 -4.76 10.22
N ASN A 35 -7.90 -5.19 10.98
CA ASN A 35 -7.78 -6.27 11.95
C ASN A 35 -9.10 -7.06 12.02
N VAL A 36 -9.26 -8.04 11.17
CA VAL A 36 -10.48 -8.87 11.14
C VAL A 36 -10.31 -10.07 12.06
N GLY A 37 -11.14 -10.13 13.09
CA GLY A 37 -11.31 -11.31 13.95
C GLY A 37 -10.24 -11.47 15.03
N GLY A 38 -9.50 -10.44 15.38
CA GLY A 38 -8.55 -10.49 16.48
C GLY A 38 -8.99 -9.66 17.67
N THR A 39 -9.03 -10.26 18.84
CA THR A 39 -8.78 -9.54 20.08
C THR A 39 -7.35 -9.01 19.98
N ASN A 40 -7.18 -7.70 20.11
CA ASN A 40 -5.91 -6.98 20.17
C ASN A 40 -4.66 -7.85 20.44
N MET A 41 -4.08 -8.47 19.40
CA MET A 41 -2.75 -9.08 19.53
C MET A 41 -1.67 -8.02 19.78
N GLY A 42 -1.97 -6.73 19.57
CA GLY A 42 -1.15 -5.63 20.01
C GLY A 42 -0.89 -5.60 21.52
N GLY A 43 -1.79 -6.16 22.34
CA GLY A 43 -1.62 -6.23 23.78
C GLY A 43 -0.59 -7.24 24.29
N MET A 44 -0.14 -8.19 23.49
CA MET A 44 0.85 -9.21 23.93
C MET A 44 2.29 -8.92 23.47
N MET A 45 2.49 -8.01 22.52
CA MET A 45 3.81 -7.61 22.03
C MET A 45 4.05 -6.10 22.00
N SER A 46 3.05 -5.28 22.37
CA SER A 46 3.27 -3.85 22.50
C SER A 46 4.01 -3.58 23.79
N SER A 47 5.12 -2.84 23.71
CA SER A 47 5.61 -2.09 24.87
C SER A 47 4.41 -1.28 25.39
N ASP A 48 4.23 -1.19 26.71
CA ASP A 48 3.09 -0.53 27.37
C ASP A 48 2.79 0.92 26.92
N ASN A 49 3.53 1.47 25.97
CA ASN A 49 3.45 2.81 25.42
C ASN A 49 3.21 2.90 23.91
N ALA A 50 3.05 1.79 23.17
CA ALA A 50 2.77 1.87 21.75
C ALA A 50 1.27 2.17 21.51
N PRO A 51 0.91 3.16 20.65
CA PRO A 51 -0.46 3.42 20.33
C PRO A 51 -1.10 2.22 19.62
N GLU A 52 -2.36 1.95 19.95
CA GLU A 52 -3.12 0.91 19.23
C GLU A 52 -3.23 1.26 17.73
N LEU A 53 -3.19 0.24 16.89
CA LEU A 53 -3.39 0.40 15.45
C LEU A 53 -4.72 1.11 15.19
N GLY A 54 -4.69 2.17 14.37
CA GLY A 54 -5.85 3.00 14.08
C GLY A 54 -6.12 4.10 15.11
N SER A 55 -5.30 4.24 16.17
CA SER A 55 -5.40 5.37 17.10
C SER A 55 -5.00 6.69 16.44
N ALA A 56 -5.65 7.78 16.88
CA ALA A 56 -5.20 9.12 16.50
C ALA A 56 -3.83 9.40 17.13
N MET A 57 -2.92 9.98 16.35
CA MET A 57 -1.60 10.36 16.81
C MET A 57 -1.11 11.64 16.13
N MET A 58 -0.35 12.45 16.85
CA MET A 58 0.31 13.61 16.27
C MET A 58 1.55 13.15 15.50
N LEU A 59 1.67 13.62 14.26
CA LEU A 59 2.82 13.31 13.40
C LEU A 59 3.90 14.36 13.56
N PHE A 60 3.56 15.65 13.45
CA PHE A 60 4.48 16.76 13.68
C PHE A 60 3.76 18.08 13.89
N ASN A 61 4.49 19.06 14.43
CA ASN A 61 4.06 20.44 14.58
C ASN A 61 4.84 21.36 13.65
N VAL A 62 4.12 22.35 13.12
CA VAL A 62 4.68 23.46 12.37
C VAL A 62 4.46 24.77 13.15
N LYS A 63 5.51 25.50 13.44
CA LYS A 63 5.43 26.82 14.09
C LYS A 63 5.64 27.91 13.04
N ILE A 64 4.74 28.87 13.00
CA ILE A 64 4.85 30.04 12.12
C ILE A 64 5.82 31.02 12.77
N GLU A 65 7.06 31.07 12.29
CA GLU A 65 8.11 31.92 12.87
C GLU A 65 8.14 33.34 12.29
N ARG A 66 7.82 33.46 10.99
CA ARG A 66 7.87 34.75 10.29
C ARG A 66 6.89 34.80 9.13
N LYS A 67 6.60 36.03 8.67
CA LYS A 67 5.85 36.23 7.43
C LYS A 67 6.82 36.48 6.29
N GLU A 68 6.68 35.75 5.20
CA GLU A 68 7.38 35.99 3.96
C GLU A 68 6.38 36.12 2.82
N LYS A 69 6.78 36.84 1.79
CA LYS A 69 5.97 36.97 0.58
C LYS A 69 6.15 35.69 -0.24
N GLU A 70 5.08 34.91 -0.35
CA GLU A 70 5.07 33.75 -1.22
C GLU A 70 5.02 34.19 -2.69
N THR A 71 5.94 33.67 -3.48
CA THR A 71 6.03 33.91 -4.92
C THR A 71 5.63 32.74 -5.76
N LEU A 72 5.60 31.53 -5.14
CA LEU A 72 5.15 30.30 -5.80
C LEU A 72 3.63 30.22 -5.81
N ARG A 73 3.12 29.64 -6.86
CA ARG A 73 1.69 29.34 -6.98
C ARG A 73 1.52 27.87 -7.35
N LEU A 74 0.57 27.21 -6.72
CA LEU A 74 0.17 25.88 -7.13
C LEU A 74 -0.42 25.98 -8.56
N PRO A 75 0.16 25.32 -9.56
CA PRO A 75 -0.41 25.31 -10.90
C PRO A 75 -1.72 24.52 -10.92
N ASN A 76 -2.63 24.88 -11.83
CA ASN A 76 -3.90 24.17 -12.00
C ASN A 76 -3.71 22.72 -12.45
N GLN A 77 -2.60 22.43 -13.11
CA GLN A 77 -2.20 21.09 -13.52
C GLN A 77 -0.73 20.88 -13.15
N LEU A 78 -0.46 19.84 -12.35
CA LEU A 78 0.88 19.54 -11.85
C LEU A 78 1.74 18.87 -12.91
N ALA A 79 1.24 17.79 -13.50
CA ALA A 79 1.91 17.05 -14.57
C ALA A 79 0.88 16.36 -15.48
N ALA A 80 1.26 16.16 -16.73
CA ALA A 80 0.56 15.25 -17.62
C ALA A 80 1.24 13.88 -17.49
N LEU A 81 0.60 12.95 -16.78
CA LEU A 81 1.09 11.57 -16.68
C LEU A 81 0.55 10.77 -17.87
N PRO A 82 1.41 10.03 -18.58
CA PRO A 82 0.96 9.09 -19.61
C PRO A 82 0.31 7.89 -18.92
N LEU A 83 -1.01 7.98 -18.71
CA LEU A 83 -1.77 6.90 -18.12
C LEU A 83 -1.88 5.74 -19.10
N LEU A 84 -1.64 4.54 -18.59
CA LEU A 84 -1.85 3.29 -19.31
C LEU A 84 -3.36 2.99 -19.37
N ARG A 85 -3.77 2.25 -20.39
CA ARG A 85 -5.14 1.79 -20.53
C ARG A 85 -5.22 0.30 -20.19
N PRO A 86 -6.21 -0.14 -19.39
CA PRO A 86 -6.33 -1.54 -18.99
C PRO A 86 -6.42 -2.52 -20.16
N GLU A 87 -7.04 -2.10 -21.27
CA GLU A 87 -7.17 -2.89 -22.49
C GLU A 87 -5.85 -3.14 -23.24
N ASP A 88 -4.82 -2.33 -22.99
CA ASP A 88 -3.48 -2.50 -23.60
C ASP A 88 -2.65 -3.57 -22.88
N ALA A 89 -3.11 -4.08 -21.74
CA ALA A 89 -2.41 -5.12 -21.00
C ALA A 89 -2.46 -6.47 -21.73
N VAL A 90 -1.32 -7.14 -21.80
CA VAL A 90 -1.20 -8.48 -22.44
C VAL A 90 -2.05 -9.56 -21.75
N ASN A 91 -2.47 -9.28 -20.50
CA ASN A 91 -3.27 -10.15 -19.67
C ASN A 91 -4.56 -9.45 -19.16
N ALA A 92 -5.15 -8.55 -19.98
CA ALA A 92 -6.30 -7.74 -19.63
C ALA A 92 -7.52 -8.56 -19.14
N THR A 93 -7.73 -9.75 -19.71
CA THR A 93 -8.84 -10.64 -19.36
C THR A 93 -8.55 -11.56 -18.17
N GLN A 94 -7.28 -11.74 -17.82
CA GLN A 94 -6.84 -12.59 -16.73
C GLN A 94 -5.66 -11.94 -16.00
N PRO A 95 -5.92 -10.99 -15.09
CA PRO A 95 -4.89 -10.36 -14.30
C PRO A 95 -4.01 -11.38 -13.56
N ARG A 96 -2.72 -11.08 -13.40
CA ARG A 96 -1.79 -11.93 -12.64
C ARG A 96 -2.16 -11.91 -11.16
N PRO A 97 -2.51 -13.06 -10.56
CA PRO A 97 -2.90 -13.09 -9.15
C PRO A 97 -1.67 -12.99 -8.24
N ILE A 98 -1.78 -12.16 -7.23
CA ILE A 98 -0.85 -12.03 -6.11
C ILE A 98 -1.65 -12.22 -4.83
N GLU A 99 -1.53 -13.39 -4.21
CA GLU A 99 -2.26 -13.72 -3.00
C GLU A 99 -1.44 -13.43 -1.75
N LEU A 100 -2.00 -12.65 -0.84
CA LEU A 100 -1.47 -12.43 0.50
C LEU A 100 -2.21 -13.36 1.45
N SER A 101 -1.48 -14.18 2.18
CA SER A 101 -2.09 -15.18 3.05
C SER A 101 -1.18 -15.58 4.20
N LEU A 102 -1.76 -16.22 5.21
CA LEU A 102 -1.02 -16.79 6.34
C LEU A 102 -0.78 -18.29 6.10
N LYS A 103 0.47 -18.73 6.21
CA LYS A 103 0.85 -20.15 6.16
C LYS A 103 1.56 -20.55 7.44
N GLY A 104 0.86 -21.30 8.30
CA GLY A 104 1.31 -21.50 9.67
C GLY A 104 1.30 -20.15 10.43
N MET A 105 2.45 -19.74 10.95
CA MET A 105 2.63 -18.47 11.68
C MET A 105 3.29 -17.37 10.85
N LYS A 106 3.38 -17.53 9.52
CA LYS A 106 4.09 -16.59 8.63
C LYS A 106 3.15 -16.06 7.55
N TRP A 107 3.20 -14.75 7.33
CA TRP A 107 2.62 -14.13 6.16
C TRP A 107 3.45 -14.48 4.94
N VAL A 108 2.79 -14.88 3.86
CA VAL A 108 3.44 -15.29 2.62
C VAL A 108 2.72 -14.70 1.41
N ILE A 109 3.45 -14.59 0.31
CA ILE A 109 2.92 -14.19 -0.98
C ILE A 109 2.84 -15.43 -1.87
N ASN A 110 1.66 -15.67 -2.46
CA ASN A 110 1.39 -16.85 -3.31
C ASN A 110 1.70 -18.20 -2.60
N GLY A 111 1.58 -18.24 -1.27
CA GLY A 111 1.84 -19.43 -0.48
C GLY A 111 3.29 -19.92 -0.49
N GLN A 112 4.24 -19.11 -0.97
CA GLN A 112 5.64 -19.47 -1.15
C GLN A 112 6.55 -18.73 -0.17
N PRO A 113 7.60 -19.39 0.36
CA PRO A 113 8.64 -18.71 1.11
C PRO A 113 9.47 -17.80 0.18
N PHE A 114 10.15 -16.81 0.77
CA PHE A 114 11.10 -15.98 0.05
C PHE A 114 12.38 -16.77 -0.27
N GLU A 115 12.83 -16.63 -1.51
CA GLU A 115 14.13 -17.12 -1.98
C GLU A 115 14.85 -15.99 -2.71
N MET A 116 16.06 -15.66 -2.27
CA MET A 116 16.76 -14.43 -2.65
C MET A 116 17.00 -14.28 -4.17
N ASN A 117 17.32 -15.35 -4.88
CA ASN A 117 17.73 -15.30 -6.29
C ASN A 117 16.76 -16.01 -7.25
N THR A 118 15.56 -16.34 -6.79
CA THR A 118 14.60 -17.15 -7.54
C THR A 118 13.35 -16.36 -7.86
N ALA A 119 12.88 -16.50 -9.10
CA ALA A 119 11.52 -16.18 -9.52
C ALA A 119 10.93 -17.38 -10.21
N LEU A 120 9.69 -17.72 -9.88
CA LEU A 120 8.98 -18.83 -10.52
C LEU A 120 8.58 -18.48 -11.96
N PRO A 121 8.31 -19.47 -12.84
CA PRO A 121 7.85 -19.20 -14.20
C PRO A 121 6.68 -18.23 -14.28
N GLN A 122 5.68 -18.38 -13.39
CA GLN A 122 4.52 -17.49 -13.30
C GLN A 122 4.84 -16.08 -12.75
N GLU A 123 6.05 -15.86 -12.24
CA GLU A 123 6.55 -14.55 -11.78
C GLU A 123 7.44 -13.89 -12.86
N THR A 124 7.43 -14.43 -14.09
CA THR A 124 8.18 -13.85 -15.19
C THR A 124 7.28 -12.96 -16.03
N VAL A 125 7.77 -11.77 -16.35
CA VAL A 125 7.11 -10.76 -17.19
C VAL A 125 8.01 -10.42 -18.37
N LYS A 126 7.43 -9.94 -19.47
CA LYS A 126 8.19 -9.54 -20.65
C LYS A 126 8.54 -8.06 -20.59
N LEU A 127 9.78 -7.72 -20.94
CA LEU A 127 10.20 -6.33 -21.11
C LEU A 127 9.32 -5.62 -22.16
N ASN A 128 8.95 -4.38 -21.90
CA ASN A 128 8.03 -3.56 -22.70
C ASN A 128 6.57 -4.03 -22.69
N SER A 129 6.20 -5.07 -21.94
CA SER A 129 4.80 -5.42 -21.76
C SER A 129 4.09 -4.52 -20.75
N ILE A 130 2.78 -4.36 -20.96
CA ILE A 130 1.85 -3.82 -19.98
C ILE A 130 1.12 -5.01 -19.37
N GLU A 131 1.07 -5.11 -18.04
CA GLU A 131 0.34 -6.16 -17.34
C GLU A 131 -0.61 -5.59 -16.27
N GLN A 132 -1.70 -6.32 -16.05
CA GLN A 132 -2.53 -6.16 -14.87
C GLN A 132 -2.12 -7.18 -13.80
N TRP A 133 -1.90 -6.70 -12.58
CA TRP A 133 -1.73 -7.54 -11.40
C TRP A 133 -2.90 -7.36 -10.46
N GLU A 134 -3.36 -8.43 -9.86
CA GLU A 134 -4.46 -8.42 -8.91
C GLU A 134 -3.97 -8.90 -7.57
N ILE A 135 -3.82 -7.98 -6.61
CA ILE A 135 -3.42 -8.30 -5.25
C ILE A 135 -4.67 -8.61 -4.44
N VAL A 136 -4.71 -9.79 -3.83
CA VAL A 136 -5.82 -10.27 -3.01
C VAL A 136 -5.32 -10.53 -1.60
N ASN A 137 -5.79 -9.77 -0.64
CA ASN A 137 -5.51 -10.01 0.77
C ASN A 137 -6.56 -10.97 1.33
N LYS A 138 -6.23 -12.25 1.36
CA LYS A 138 -7.15 -13.32 1.77
C LYS A 138 -7.39 -13.29 3.28
N LEU A 139 -8.63 -13.50 3.66
CA LEU A 139 -8.93 -13.89 5.02
C LEU A 139 -8.46 -15.34 5.26
N ASN A 140 -7.99 -15.59 6.47
CA ASN A 140 -7.50 -16.93 6.89
C ASN A 140 -8.48 -17.55 7.89
N PRO A 141 -9.62 -18.10 7.44
CA PRO A 141 -10.59 -18.73 8.31
C PRO A 141 -9.94 -19.94 8.98
N GLY A 142 -10.03 -20.02 10.31
CA GLY A 142 -9.41 -21.09 11.09
C GLY A 142 -7.95 -20.85 11.50
N ALA A 143 -7.38 -19.67 11.22
CA ALA A 143 -6.12 -19.28 11.84
C ALA A 143 -6.27 -19.26 13.36
N MET A 144 -5.31 -19.89 14.06
CA MET A 144 -5.27 -19.83 15.53
C MET A 144 -5.08 -18.37 15.96
N MET A 145 -5.71 -18.01 17.10
CA MET A 145 -5.60 -16.67 17.71
C MET A 145 -6.24 -15.52 16.87
N ASP A 146 -7.33 -15.82 16.16
CA ASP A 146 -8.15 -14.81 15.46
C ASP A 146 -7.44 -13.96 14.39
N ALA A 147 -6.25 -14.33 13.95
CA ALA A 147 -5.51 -13.63 12.90
C ALA A 147 -6.16 -13.85 11.51
N LYS A 148 -7.43 -13.46 11.36
CA LYS A 148 -8.17 -13.67 10.11
C LYS A 148 -7.67 -12.81 8.97
N GLY A 149 -7.06 -11.67 9.26
CA GLY A 149 -6.48 -10.79 8.26
C GLY A 149 -5.81 -9.56 8.88
N MET A 150 -4.79 -9.06 8.23
CA MET A 150 -4.10 -7.80 8.54
C MET A 150 -3.94 -6.98 7.27
N ALA A 151 -3.80 -5.67 7.41
CA ALA A 151 -3.46 -4.79 6.29
C ALA A 151 -2.00 -5.01 5.87
N HIS A 152 -1.76 -4.99 4.56
CA HIS A 152 -0.43 -5.14 3.99
C HIS A 152 -0.12 -4.03 2.99
N PRO A 153 0.83 -3.14 3.26
CA PRO A 153 1.39 -2.25 2.25
C PRO A 153 2.31 -3.07 1.33
N ILE A 154 1.96 -3.18 0.06
CA ILE A 154 2.74 -3.96 -0.92
C ILE A 154 3.52 -3.02 -1.81
N HIS A 155 4.83 -3.18 -1.78
CA HIS A 155 5.80 -2.43 -2.57
C HIS A 155 6.38 -3.28 -3.70
N LEU A 156 6.51 -2.68 -4.89
CA LEU A 156 7.10 -3.29 -6.07
C LEU A 156 8.35 -2.51 -6.49
N HIS A 157 9.50 -3.16 -6.52
CA HIS A 157 10.75 -2.57 -7.00
C HIS A 157 10.77 -2.47 -8.53
N GLY A 158 11.44 -1.46 -9.05
CA GLY A 158 11.78 -1.32 -10.48
C GLY A 158 10.63 -0.91 -11.39
N VAL A 159 9.43 -0.70 -10.88
CA VAL A 159 8.25 -0.33 -11.67
C VAL A 159 7.38 0.66 -10.91
N HIS A 160 6.64 1.50 -11.65
CA HIS A 160 5.51 2.24 -11.11
C HIS A 160 4.22 1.70 -11.69
N PHE A 161 3.16 1.75 -10.91
CA PHE A 161 1.86 1.24 -11.31
C PHE A 161 0.75 2.28 -11.06
N GLN A 162 -0.36 2.10 -11.74
CA GLN A 162 -1.64 2.75 -11.47
C GLN A 162 -2.54 1.79 -10.70
N VAL A 163 -3.25 2.28 -9.71
CA VAL A 163 -4.36 1.55 -9.07
C VAL A 163 -5.59 1.77 -9.94
N ILE A 164 -6.17 0.70 -10.50
CA ILE A 164 -7.31 0.80 -11.43
C ILE A 164 -8.64 0.37 -10.82
N SER A 165 -8.61 -0.44 -9.77
CA SER A 165 -9.82 -0.76 -9.00
C SER A 165 -9.49 -1.29 -7.61
N ARG A 166 -10.45 -1.12 -6.70
CA ARG A 166 -10.49 -1.73 -5.38
C ARG A 166 -11.86 -2.37 -5.16
N GLU A 167 -11.86 -3.57 -4.66
CA GLU A 167 -13.05 -4.32 -4.28
C GLU A 167 -12.81 -4.94 -2.91
N VAL A 168 -13.84 -5.02 -2.08
CA VAL A 168 -13.77 -5.62 -0.75
C VAL A 168 -14.88 -6.66 -0.58
N LEU A 169 -14.63 -7.67 0.22
CA LEU A 169 -15.64 -8.67 0.57
C LEU A 169 -16.84 -7.98 1.24
N PRO A 170 -18.09 -8.36 0.91
CA PRO A 170 -19.30 -7.72 1.42
C PRO A 170 -19.36 -7.65 2.95
N GLU A 171 -18.90 -8.68 3.63
CA GLU A 171 -18.85 -8.76 5.10
C GLU A 171 -17.90 -7.74 5.74
N LEU A 172 -16.93 -7.21 4.99
CA LEU A 172 -15.97 -6.20 5.45
C LEU A 172 -16.28 -4.79 4.92
N ALA A 173 -17.31 -4.65 4.13
CA ALA A 173 -17.65 -3.38 3.47
C ALA A 173 -17.86 -2.24 4.48
N ALA A 174 -18.48 -2.51 5.64
CA ALA A 174 -18.72 -1.50 6.66
C ALA A 174 -17.43 -0.90 7.22
N GLY A 175 -16.45 -1.72 7.56
CA GLY A 175 -15.13 -1.27 8.01
C GLY A 175 -14.37 -0.56 6.88
N TRP A 176 -14.37 -1.11 5.69
CA TRP A 176 -13.70 -0.52 4.54
C TRP A 176 -14.25 0.88 4.18
N GLN A 177 -15.56 1.14 4.38
CA GLN A 177 -16.15 2.47 4.18
C GLN A 177 -15.48 3.56 5.04
N THR A 178 -14.89 3.22 6.20
CA THR A 178 -14.24 4.20 7.07
C THR A 178 -12.87 4.66 6.54
N VAL A 179 -12.25 3.89 5.64
CA VAL A 179 -10.89 4.13 5.14
C VAL A 179 -10.84 4.47 3.65
N LYS A 180 -11.85 4.09 2.86
CA LYS A 180 -11.85 4.19 1.40
C LYS A 180 -11.57 5.59 0.85
N ASP A 181 -12.13 6.62 1.50
CA ASP A 181 -11.97 8.01 1.08
C ASP A 181 -10.61 8.60 1.50
N GLY A 182 -9.82 7.84 2.24
CA GLY A 182 -8.44 8.20 2.62
C GLY A 182 -7.38 7.74 1.64
N TYR A 183 -7.72 6.87 0.68
CA TYR A 183 -6.76 6.44 -0.34
C TYR A 183 -6.49 7.55 -1.36
N VAL A 184 -5.23 7.65 -1.79
CA VAL A 184 -4.81 8.49 -2.91
C VAL A 184 -4.30 7.54 -3.99
N ASP A 185 -5.21 7.12 -4.87
CA ASP A 185 -4.92 6.15 -5.93
C ASP A 185 -4.57 6.79 -7.27
N GLU A 186 -4.73 8.12 -7.38
CA GLU A 186 -4.40 8.86 -8.60
C GLU A 186 -2.89 8.93 -8.83
N GLY A 187 -2.50 8.85 -10.11
CA GLY A 187 -1.11 8.95 -10.51
C GLY A 187 -0.36 7.62 -10.47
N LEU A 188 0.96 7.72 -10.44
CA LEU A 188 1.87 6.57 -10.43
C LEU A 188 2.35 6.31 -9.00
N LYS A 189 2.25 5.07 -8.58
CA LYS A 189 2.64 4.58 -7.26
C LYS A 189 3.63 3.43 -7.38
N ASP A 190 4.33 3.13 -6.32
CA ASP A 190 5.17 1.94 -6.18
C ASP A 190 4.82 1.12 -4.92
N THR A 191 3.93 1.67 -4.09
CA THR A 191 3.41 1.02 -2.88
C THR A 191 1.90 1.22 -2.80
N VAL A 192 1.19 0.19 -2.38
CA VAL A 192 -0.27 0.21 -2.23
C VAL A 192 -0.69 -0.52 -0.97
N MET A 193 -1.55 0.12 -0.15
CA MET A 193 -2.19 -0.55 0.98
C MET A 193 -3.28 -1.49 0.50
N VAL A 194 -3.29 -2.71 1.03
CA VAL A 194 -4.33 -3.72 0.76
C VAL A 194 -4.90 -4.20 2.09
N MET A 195 -6.16 -3.83 2.34
CA MET A 195 -6.87 -4.19 3.59
C MET A 195 -7.31 -5.67 3.58
N PRO A 196 -7.60 -6.28 4.74
CA PRO A 196 -8.14 -7.64 4.80
C PRO A 196 -9.38 -7.81 3.93
N GLY A 197 -9.43 -8.88 3.14
CA GLY A 197 -10.52 -9.16 2.22
C GLY A 197 -10.62 -8.21 1.03
N GLU A 198 -9.65 -7.33 0.85
CA GLU A 198 -9.59 -6.41 -0.28
C GLU A 198 -8.87 -7.06 -1.47
N ARG A 199 -9.32 -6.68 -2.65
CA ARG A 199 -8.76 -6.99 -3.95
C ARG A 199 -8.41 -5.68 -4.65
N VAL A 200 -7.15 -5.50 -5.01
CA VAL A 200 -6.66 -4.30 -5.68
C VAL A 200 -6.06 -4.67 -7.02
N LYS A 201 -6.54 -4.05 -8.11
CA LYS A 201 -5.96 -4.22 -9.44
C LYS A 201 -5.00 -3.10 -9.76
N LEU A 202 -3.82 -3.49 -10.19
CA LEU A 202 -2.72 -2.62 -10.59
C LEU A 202 -2.48 -2.76 -12.09
N LEU A 203 -2.11 -1.66 -12.72
CA LEU A 203 -1.71 -1.61 -14.12
C LEU A 203 -0.33 -1.00 -14.23
N MET A 204 0.61 -1.69 -14.88
CA MET A 204 2.00 -1.28 -14.96
C MET A 204 2.67 -1.67 -16.28
N LYS A 205 3.73 -0.93 -16.63
CA LYS A 205 4.56 -1.22 -17.79
C LYS A 205 6.00 -1.53 -17.36
N PHE A 206 6.53 -2.65 -17.82
CA PHE A 206 7.89 -3.09 -17.52
C PHE A 206 8.85 -2.62 -18.62
N GLU A 207 9.26 -1.33 -18.59
CA GLU A 207 9.92 -0.73 -19.77
C GLU A 207 11.40 -0.37 -19.61
N LYS A 208 11.96 -0.38 -18.40
CA LYS A 208 13.30 0.22 -18.21
C LYS A 208 14.43 -0.81 -18.12
N TYR A 209 14.19 -1.86 -17.38
CA TYR A 209 15.27 -2.78 -16.99
C TYR A 209 14.79 -4.23 -17.06
N SER A 210 15.65 -5.10 -17.63
CA SER A 210 15.54 -6.55 -17.43
C SER A 210 16.29 -6.96 -16.17
N GLY A 211 15.90 -8.07 -15.57
CA GLY A 211 16.56 -8.57 -14.36
C GLY A 211 15.57 -9.15 -13.34
N LEU A 212 16.06 -9.30 -12.12
CA LEU A 212 15.31 -9.79 -10.97
C LEU A 212 14.99 -8.63 -10.04
N PHE A 213 13.71 -8.48 -9.68
CA PHE A 213 13.21 -7.41 -8.83
C PHE A 213 12.37 -7.99 -7.70
N ALA A 214 12.52 -7.44 -6.50
CA ALA A 214 11.70 -7.83 -5.36
C ALA A 214 10.33 -7.15 -5.39
N TYR A 215 9.34 -7.81 -4.78
CA TYR A 215 8.12 -7.19 -4.30
C TYR A 215 7.77 -7.78 -2.94
N HIS A 216 7.30 -6.94 -2.02
CA HIS A 216 7.18 -7.35 -0.63
C HIS A 216 6.15 -6.52 0.14
N CYS A 217 5.76 -7.03 1.31
CA CYS A 217 5.06 -6.24 2.30
C CYS A 217 6.04 -5.24 2.95
N HIS A 218 5.63 -4.00 3.13
CA HIS A 218 6.45 -2.95 3.73
C HIS A 218 6.18 -2.76 5.24
N THR A 219 5.50 -3.71 5.88
CA THR A 219 5.48 -3.87 7.32
C THR A 219 6.75 -4.60 7.72
N LEU A 220 7.62 -3.98 8.52
CA LEU A 220 8.98 -4.52 8.80
C LEU A 220 8.95 -5.93 9.35
N GLU A 221 8.05 -6.23 10.28
CA GLU A 221 7.92 -7.55 10.90
C GLU A 221 7.51 -8.63 9.88
N HIS A 222 6.72 -8.25 8.87
CA HIS A 222 6.32 -9.17 7.80
C HIS A 222 7.44 -9.35 6.78
N GLU A 223 8.13 -8.27 6.42
CA GLU A 223 9.27 -8.26 5.51
C GLU A 223 10.41 -9.13 6.09
N ASP A 224 10.81 -8.89 7.33
CA ASP A 224 11.84 -9.64 8.04
C ASP A 224 11.46 -11.14 8.19
N ALA A 225 10.16 -11.43 8.35
CA ALA A 225 9.66 -12.80 8.37
C ALA A 225 9.58 -13.46 6.98
N GLY A 226 9.91 -12.73 5.91
CA GLY A 226 9.98 -13.26 4.54
C GLY A 226 8.69 -13.11 3.72
N MET A 227 7.82 -12.15 4.04
CA MET A 227 6.67 -11.79 3.19
C MET A 227 7.16 -11.04 1.94
N MET A 228 7.93 -11.71 1.14
CA MET A 228 8.62 -11.21 -0.06
C MET A 228 8.59 -12.25 -1.18
N ARG A 229 8.67 -11.77 -2.40
CA ARG A 229 8.90 -12.58 -3.61
C ARG A 229 9.74 -11.80 -4.60
N ASN A 230 10.20 -12.48 -5.63
CA ASN A 230 10.84 -11.84 -6.79
C ASN A 230 9.98 -12.04 -8.03
N TYR A 231 10.02 -11.06 -8.92
CA TYR A 231 9.62 -11.23 -10.31
C TYR A 231 10.79 -11.00 -11.24
N ARG A 232 10.76 -11.64 -12.41
CA ARG A 232 11.83 -11.55 -13.41
C ARG A 232 11.33 -10.87 -14.68
N VAL A 233 11.98 -9.78 -15.07
CA VAL A 233 11.75 -9.13 -16.35
C VAL A 233 12.72 -9.73 -17.38
N LYS A 234 12.18 -10.29 -18.47
CA LYS A 234 12.94 -10.84 -19.60
C LYS A 234 12.66 -10.06 -20.88
N GLU A 235 13.63 -10.06 -21.77
CA GLU A 235 13.48 -9.56 -23.14
C GLU A 235 12.47 -10.37 -23.97
#